data_fa7b4c696a955e3ce90afe6718925690
#
_entry.id   fa7b4c696a955e3ce90afe6718925690
#
_cell.length_a   1.000
_cell.length_b   1.000
_cell.length_c   1.000
_cell.angle_alpha   90.00
_cell.angle_beta   90.00
_cell.angle_gamma   90.00
#
_symmetry.space_group_name_H-M   'P 1'
#
loop_
_entity.id
_entity.type
_entity.pdbx_description
1 polymer ?
#
loop_
_entity_poly.entity_id
_entity_poly.type
_entity_poly.pdbx_seq_one_letter_code
_entity_poly.pdbx_strand_id
1 'polypeptide(L)'
;MSFKIQREEEQQQAQSGFHPSSGPSENESWERDTLYKLLMSVHKEQRSSRLWRNIWRGVGAMLFAGTLFTMYSCSSGGGTGTGGNSLGSALHKQSKEHTAVIRLNGVIGGGYQDQVAMLRDGLEAAYANGKVKGIIIRANSPGGSPVISNTAFEEVRRLKAEHKDIPLYVVTEDMCASGCYYIAAAADKIYADPSSLVGSIGVIGGSFDFTELMDKIGVKRRLKTAGSNKGMGDPFSPETPEQQAIWQQMLNDIHGEFIKAVKSGRGSRLKDNDPEIFSGRVYTGLEAKKNGLIDDFGNIYSVARDVVQAPELVDYTPEEDDLARAISRRLNGEVQNQVREGLQNLAKPGW
;
A
#
# COMPACT_ATOMS: atom_id res chain seq x y z
N MET A 1 -44.28 -59.72 8.37
CA MET A 1 -45.52 -59.61 7.52
C MET A 1 -46.08 -58.16 7.47
N SER A 2 -45.51 -57.25 8.24
CA SER A 2 -46.03 -55.83 8.34
C SER A 2 -45.46 -54.87 7.30
N PHE A 3 -44.31 -55.16 6.67
CA PHE A 3 -43.65 -54.23 5.75
C PHE A 3 -44.12 -54.32 4.28
N LYS A 4 -44.97 -55.30 3.95
CA LYS A 4 -45.48 -55.47 2.59
C LYS A 4 -46.81 -54.74 2.36
N ILE A 5 -47.55 -54.51 3.40
CA ILE A 5 -48.88 -53.84 3.33
C ILE A 5 -48.74 -52.33 3.15
N GLN A 6 -47.74 -51.69 3.77
CA GLN A 6 -47.53 -50.26 3.64
C GLN A 6 -47.06 -49.81 2.24
N ARG A 7 -46.39 -50.71 1.48
CA ARG A 7 -45.87 -50.38 0.14
C ARG A 7 -46.95 -50.48 -0.95
N GLU A 8 -47.99 -51.22 -0.72
CA GLU A 8 -49.11 -51.35 -1.65
C GLU A 8 -50.14 -50.21 -1.48
N GLU A 9 -50.29 -49.65 -0.28
CA GLU A 9 -51.13 -48.47 -0.03
C GLU A 9 -50.52 -47.18 -0.58
N GLU A 10 -49.17 -46.99 -0.54
CA GLU A 10 -48.50 -45.86 -1.14
C GLU A 10 -48.51 -45.88 -2.68
N GLN A 11 -48.57 -47.07 -3.31
CA GLN A 11 -48.64 -47.18 -4.78
C GLN A 11 -50.08 -46.96 -5.31
N GLN A 12 -51.12 -47.19 -4.52
CA GLN A 12 -52.51 -46.89 -4.95
C GLN A 12 -52.91 -45.41 -4.79
N GLN A 13 -52.26 -44.66 -3.91
CA GLN A 13 -52.49 -43.21 -3.79
C GLN A 13 -51.76 -42.38 -4.87
N ALA A 14 -50.77 -42.95 -5.53
CA ALA A 14 -50.02 -42.27 -6.60
C ALA A 14 -50.69 -42.34 -7.98
N GLN A 15 -51.76 -43.11 -8.15
CA GLN A 15 -52.42 -43.30 -9.46
C GLN A 15 -53.77 -42.62 -9.64
N SER A 16 -54.27 -41.90 -8.64
CA SER A 16 -55.56 -41.17 -8.75
C SER A 16 -55.33 -39.65 -8.67
N GLY A 17 -55.03 -39.01 -9.77
CA GLY A 17 -55.01 -37.54 -9.77
C GLY A 17 -54.31 -36.85 -10.91
N PHE A 18 -54.40 -37.36 -12.13
CA PHE A 18 -53.99 -36.55 -13.29
C PHE A 18 -55.16 -36.43 -14.27
N HIS A 19 -55.97 -35.40 -14.08
CA HIS A 19 -56.87 -34.90 -15.10
C HIS A 19 -56.18 -33.76 -15.86
N PRO A 20 -55.97 -33.81 -17.15
CA PRO A 20 -55.53 -32.68 -17.93
C PRO A 20 -56.77 -31.82 -18.26
N SER A 21 -56.91 -30.69 -17.58
CA SER A 21 -57.90 -29.69 -17.95
C SER A 21 -57.30 -28.30 -17.94
N SER A 22 -57.60 -27.60 -18.99
CA SER A 22 -57.41 -26.17 -19.26
C SER A 22 -56.06 -25.73 -19.84
N GLY A 23 -56.13 -25.07 -20.98
CA GLY A 23 -55.04 -24.42 -21.67
C GLY A 23 -54.33 -23.37 -20.82
N PRO A 24 -53.17 -22.89 -21.28
CA PRO A 24 -52.30 -22.01 -20.47
C PRO A 24 -53.06 -20.79 -20.02
N SER A 25 -53.06 -20.52 -18.72
CA SER A 25 -53.65 -19.30 -18.13
C SER A 25 -52.94 -18.08 -18.69
N GLU A 26 -53.66 -16.93 -18.77
CA GLU A 26 -53.05 -15.65 -19.23
C GLU A 26 -51.76 -15.27 -18.50
N ASN A 27 -51.56 -15.77 -17.29
CA ASN A 27 -50.34 -15.57 -16.51
C ASN A 27 -49.15 -16.35 -17.07
N GLU A 28 -49.33 -17.60 -17.56
CA GLU A 28 -48.25 -18.41 -18.13
C GLU A 28 -47.80 -17.90 -19.51
N SER A 29 -48.71 -17.23 -20.24
CA SER A 29 -48.33 -16.59 -21.52
C SER A 29 -47.49 -15.33 -21.28
N TRP A 30 -47.79 -14.55 -20.23
CA TRP A 30 -47.05 -13.38 -19.87
C TRP A 30 -45.63 -13.71 -19.34
N GLU A 31 -45.50 -14.76 -18.54
CA GLU A 31 -44.18 -15.22 -18.05
C GLU A 31 -43.26 -15.70 -19.21
N ARG A 32 -43.83 -16.44 -20.16
CA ARG A 32 -43.05 -16.87 -21.34
C ARG A 32 -42.68 -15.72 -22.26
N ASP A 33 -43.56 -14.76 -22.45
CA ASP A 33 -43.28 -13.54 -23.25
C ASP A 33 -42.21 -12.67 -22.57
N THR A 34 -42.22 -12.58 -21.25
CA THR A 34 -41.24 -11.83 -20.47
C THR A 34 -39.86 -12.51 -20.49
N LEU A 35 -39.82 -13.83 -20.31
CA LEU A 35 -38.62 -14.64 -20.46
C LEU A 35 -38.03 -14.58 -21.88
N TYR A 36 -38.87 -14.60 -22.91
CA TYR A 36 -38.43 -14.49 -24.29
C TYR A 36 -37.84 -13.10 -24.60
N LYS A 37 -38.45 -12.02 -24.10
CA LYS A 37 -37.95 -10.66 -24.20
C LYS A 37 -36.63 -10.48 -23.47
N LEU A 38 -36.47 -11.07 -22.27
CA LEU A 38 -35.21 -11.07 -21.51
C LEU A 38 -34.10 -11.84 -22.24
N LEU A 39 -34.38 -13.03 -22.75
CA LEU A 39 -33.46 -13.83 -23.54
C LEU A 39 -33.01 -13.11 -24.82
N MET A 40 -33.91 -12.44 -25.51
CA MET A 40 -33.62 -11.68 -26.72
C MET A 40 -32.83 -10.41 -26.44
N SER A 41 -33.03 -9.74 -25.28
CA SER A 41 -32.26 -8.58 -24.86
C SER A 41 -30.81 -8.97 -24.57
N VAL A 42 -30.59 -10.07 -23.85
CA VAL A 42 -29.23 -10.62 -23.56
C VAL A 42 -28.50 -11.01 -24.85
N HIS A 43 -29.21 -11.62 -25.80
CA HIS A 43 -28.63 -12.00 -27.10
C HIS A 43 -28.23 -10.80 -27.96
N LYS A 44 -29.02 -9.71 -27.92
CA LYS A 44 -28.74 -8.47 -28.62
C LYS A 44 -27.52 -7.74 -28.03
N GLU A 45 -27.39 -7.77 -26.70
CA GLU A 45 -26.26 -7.17 -25.98
C GLU A 45 -24.94 -7.92 -26.24
N GLN A 46 -24.97 -9.25 -26.29
CA GLN A 46 -23.80 -10.07 -26.66
C GLN A 46 -23.32 -9.86 -28.10
N ARG A 47 -24.22 -9.58 -29.04
CA ARG A 47 -23.84 -9.28 -30.43
C ARG A 47 -23.19 -7.92 -30.57
N SER A 48 -23.67 -6.92 -29.86
CA SER A 48 -23.10 -5.58 -29.79
C SER A 48 -21.69 -5.60 -29.18
N SER A 49 -21.50 -6.32 -28.09
CA SER A 49 -20.21 -6.43 -27.40
C SER A 49 -19.11 -7.11 -28.23
N ARG A 50 -19.48 -8.06 -29.12
CA ARG A 50 -18.53 -8.71 -30.03
C ARG A 50 -18.09 -7.77 -31.17
N LEU A 51 -19.00 -6.97 -31.71
CA LEU A 51 -18.69 -5.95 -32.73
C LEU A 51 -17.78 -4.86 -32.17
N TRP A 52 -18.11 -4.32 -30.99
CA TRP A 52 -17.28 -3.31 -30.32
C TRP A 52 -15.89 -3.84 -29.97
N ARG A 53 -15.77 -5.09 -29.50
CA ARG A 53 -14.49 -5.74 -29.22
C ARG A 53 -13.60 -5.86 -30.46
N ASN A 54 -14.18 -6.18 -31.61
CA ASN A 54 -13.43 -6.30 -32.87
C ASN A 54 -13.02 -4.92 -33.43
N ILE A 55 -13.85 -3.91 -33.25
CA ILE A 55 -13.52 -2.52 -33.60
C ILE A 55 -12.35 -2.03 -32.74
N TRP A 56 -12.40 -2.25 -31.42
CA TRP A 56 -11.31 -1.85 -30.52
C TRP A 56 -10.02 -2.64 -30.75
N ARG A 57 -10.10 -3.90 -31.16
CA ARG A 57 -8.92 -4.66 -31.60
C ARG A 57 -8.31 -4.09 -32.88
N GLY A 58 -9.12 -3.70 -33.82
CA GLY A 58 -8.66 -3.02 -35.04
C GLY A 58 -8.00 -1.68 -34.77
N VAL A 59 -8.61 -0.86 -33.91
CA VAL A 59 -8.06 0.42 -33.47
C VAL A 59 -6.74 0.22 -32.70
N GLY A 60 -6.69 -0.76 -31.80
CA GLY A 60 -5.48 -1.09 -31.06
C GLY A 60 -4.32 -1.56 -31.96
N ALA A 61 -4.61 -2.40 -32.96
CA ALA A 61 -3.63 -2.84 -33.94
C ALA A 61 -3.13 -1.69 -34.82
N MET A 62 -4.01 -0.75 -35.19
CA MET A 62 -3.65 0.43 -35.96
C MET A 62 -2.77 1.40 -35.17
N LEU A 63 -3.08 1.63 -33.90
CA LEU A 63 -2.26 2.44 -33.01
C LEU A 63 -0.89 1.79 -32.75
N PHE A 64 -0.85 0.48 -32.58
CA PHE A 64 0.39 -0.28 -32.39
C PHE A 64 1.27 -0.25 -33.65
N ALA A 65 0.66 -0.42 -34.84
CA ALA A 65 1.36 -0.27 -36.12
C ALA A 65 1.85 1.17 -36.34
N GLY A 66 1.07 2.16 -35.93
CA GLY A 66 1.47 3.57 -35.98
C GLY A 66 2.66 3.89 -35.07
N THR A 67 2.69 3.33 -33.85
CA THR A 67 3.84 3.49 -32.93
C THR A 67 5.08 2.76 -33.43
N LEU A 68 4.95 1.58 -34.03
CA LEU A 68 6.07 0.89 -34.66
C LEU A 68 6.59 1.64 -35.89
N PHE A 69 5.69 2.25 -36.69
CA PHE A 69 6.06 3.05 -37.83
C PHE A 69 6.80 4.34 -37.43
N THR A 70 6.35 4.99 -36.35
CA THR A 70 7.06 6.17 -35.82
C THR A 70 8.43 5.78 -35.23
N MET A 71 8.55 4.65 -34.53
CA MET A 71 9.86 4.15 -34.06
C MET A 71 10.79 3.78 -35.22
N TYR A 72 10.28 3.16 -36.28
CA TYR A 72 11.07 2.82 -37.48
C TYR A 72 11.51 4.08 -38.27
N SER A 73 10.62 5.08 -38.37
CA SER A 73 10.94 6.35 -39.01
C SER A 73 11.94 7.19 -38.24
N CYS A 74 11.98 7.11 -36.90
CA CYS A 74 13.00 7.76 -36.09
C CYS A 74 14.40 7.08 -36.20
N SER A 75 14.44 5.80 -36.62
CA SER A 75 15.69 5.05 -36.75
C SER A 75 16.39 5.26 -38.11
N SER A 76 15.70 5.79 -39.14
CA SER A 76 16.24 5.88 -40.52
C SER A 76 16.41 7.30 -41.05
N GLY A 77 16.19 8.34 -40.23
CA GLY A 77 16.30 9.76 -40.67
C GLY A 77 17.24 10.56 -39.77
N GLY A 78 18.48 10.75 -40.18
CA GLY A 78 19.34 11.77 -39.61
C GLY A 78 18.80 13.18 -39.96
N GLY A 79 18.56 14.03 -38.95
CA GLY A 79 18.26 15.45 -39.21
C GLY A 79 17.55 16.13 -38.04
N THR A 80 18.32 16.90 -37.30
CA THR A 80 18.02 18.15 -36.57
C THR A 80 16.58 18.41 -36.11
N GLY A 81 16.36 18.48 -34.77
CA GLY A 81 15.30 19.29 -34.24
C GLY A 81 14.74 18.92 -32.89
N THR A 82 15.22 19.60 -31.86
CA THR A 82 14.51 19.96 -30.61
C THR A 82 13.74 18.85 -29.87
N GLY A 83 14.45 17.99 -29.17
CA GLY A 83 13.91 17.03 -28.19
C GLY A 83 14.97 16.48 -27.25
N GLY A 84 16.21 16.99 -27.29
CA GLY A 84 17.37 16.42 -26.65
C GLY A 84 17.78 16.96 -25.28
N ASN A 85 16.93 17.72 -24.57
CA ASN A 85 17.35 18.42 -23.36
C ASN A 85 17.11 17.70 -22.05
N SER A 86 16.31 16.62 -21.97
CA SER A 86 16.06 15.98 -20.68
C SER A 86 17.16 14.98 -20.26
N LEU A 87 17.62 14.16 -21.19
CA LEU A 87 18.65 13.16 -20.89
C LEU A 87 20.04 13.79 -20.69
N GLY A 88 20.39 14.76 -21.58
CA GLY A 88 21.64 15.52 -21.43
C GLY A 88 21.67 16.41 -20.20
N SER A 89 20.54 16.99 -19.82
CA SER A 89 20.40 17.77 -18.58
C SER A 89 20.53 16.90 -17.33
N ALA A 90 19.95 15.70 -17.33
CA ALA A 90 20.07 14.75 -16.22
C ALA A 90 21.51 14.23 -16.07
N LEU A 91 22.17 13.88 -17.16
CA LEU A 91 23.58 13.44 -17.14
C LEU A 91 24.54 14.58 -16.75
N HIS A 92 24.24 15.81 -17.16
CA HIS A 92 25.05 16.98 -16.78
C HIS A 92 24.85 17.38 -15.30
N LYS A 93 23.64 17.18 -14.76
CA LYS A 93 23.32 17.38 -13.33
C LYS A 93 24.09 16.41 -12.44
N GLN A 94 24.29 15.17 -12.86
CA GLN A 94 25.06 14.15 -12.09
C GLN A 94 26.58 14.37 -12.11
N SER A 95 27.11 15.27 -12.94
CA SER A 95 28.56 15.52 -13.05
C SER A 95 29.10 16.46 -11.96
N LYS A 96 28.23 17.24 -11.28
CA LYS A 96 28.58 18.20 -10.23
C LYS A 96 28.39 17.59 -8.84
N GLU A 97 29.11 18.14 -7.89
CA GLU A 97 28.86 17.87 -6.47
C GLU A 97 27.47 18.31 -6.07
N HIS A 98 26.73 17.44 -5.37
CA HIS A 98 25.32 17.66 -5.07
C HIS A 98 24.91 16.98 -3.76
N THR A 99 23.74 17.37 -3.28
CA THR A 99 23.04 16.71 -2.17
C THR A 99 22.02 15.74 -2.74
N ALA A 100 22.14 14.47 -2.35
CA ALA A 100 21.15 13.45 -2.69
C ALA A 100 19.88 13.65 -1.82
N VAL A 101 18.71 13.53 -2.44
CA VAL A 101 17.42 13.58 -1.74
C VAL A 101 16.69 12.27 -1.93
N ILE A 102 16.18 11.69 -0.85
CA ILE A 102 15.34 10.49 -0.88
C ILE A 102 14.05 10.82 -0.15
N ARG A 103 12.91 10.57 -0.78
CA ARG A 103 11.59 10.90 -0.22
C ARG A 103 11.06 9.79 0.68
N LEU A 104 10.58 10.16 1.85
CA LEU A 104 9.84 9.29 2.77
C LEU A 104 8.46 9.90 3.02
N ASN A 105 7.48 9.55 2.22
CA ASN A 105 6.15 10.15 2.24
C ASN A 105 5.07 9.13 2.58
N GLY A 106 3.99 9.63 3.20
CA GLY A 106 2.77 8.86 3.45
C GLY A 106 2.89 7.86 4.61
N VAL A 107 1.91 6.97 4.72
CA VAL A 107 1.82 5.98 5.82
C VAL A 107 2.82 4.85 5.59
N ILE A 108 3.67 4.58 6.58
CA ILE A 108 4.68 3.52 6.51
C ILE A 108 3.99 2.15 6.58
N GLY A 109 4.15 1.36 5.52
CA GLY A 109 3.49 0.07 5.35
C GLY A 109 2.01 0.15 5.00
N GLY A 110 1.49 1.35 4.70
CA GLY A 110 0.08 1.57 4.34
C GLY A 110 -0.27 1.36 2.87
N GLY A 111 0.69 1.01 2.03
CA GLY A 111 0.52 0.86 0.58
C GLY A 111 1.16 -0.40 0.01
N TYR A 112 1.14 -0.49 -1.31
CA TYR A 112 1.81 -1.58 -2.04
C TYR A 112 3.33 -1.36 -2.18
N GLN A 113 3.84 -0.19 -1.77
CA GLN A 113 5.25 0.15 -1.88
C GLN A 113 6.05 -0.48 -0.74
N ASP A 114 7.14 -1.13 -1.09
CA ASP A 114 8.16 -1.52 -0.12
C ASP A 114 9.05 -0.30 0.20
N GLN A 115 8.64 0.46 1.21
CA GLN A 115 9.36 1.66 1.61
C GLN A 115 10.76 1.36 2.17
N VAL A 116 11.00 0.15 2.69
CA VAL A 116 12.33 -0.29 3.12
C VAL A 116 13.25 -0.46 1.92
N ALA A 117 12.77 -1.19 0.90
CA ALA A 117 13.53 -1.36 -0.35
C ALA A 117 13.78 -0.01 -1.02
N MET A 118 12.77 0.87 -1.05
CA MET A 118 12.90 2.22 -1.61
C MET A 118 13.98 3.05 -0.91
N LEU A 119 13.98 3.07 0.41
CA LEU A 119 15.02 3.78 1.18
C LEU A 119 16.39 3.15 0.99
N ARG A 120 16.50 1.82 1.07
CA ARG A 120 17.74 1.10 0.86
C ARG A 120 18.33 1.38 -0.52
N ASP A 121 17.56 1.14 -1.58
CA ASP A 121 18.01 1.27 -2.96
C ASP A 121 18.41 2.72 -3.29
N GLY A 122 17.63 3.70 -2.80
CA GLY A 122 17.96 5.12 -2.93
C GLY A 122 19.25 5.51 -2.17
N LEU A 123 19.43 4.99 -0.96
CA LEU A 123 20.64 5.22 -0.16
C LEU A 123 21.86 4.55 -0.80
N GLU A 124 21.76 3.30 -1.24
CA GLU A 124 22.85 2.60 -1.93
C GLU A 124 23.28 3.33 -3.20
N ALA A 125 22.31 3.78 -4.01
CA ALA A 125 22.59 4.57 -5.22
C ALA A 125 23.25 5.92 -4.89
N ALA A 126 22.83 6.59 -3.82
CA ALA A 126 23.41 7.84 -3.38
C ALA A 126 24.84 7.65 -2.86
N TYR A 127 25.07 6.66 -2.00
CA TYR A 127 26.39 6.34 -1.47
C TYR A 127 27.39 5.86 -2.55
N ALA A 128 26.90 5.18 -3.57
CA ALA A 128 27.73 4.72 -4.70
C ALA A 128 28.19 5.88 -5.61
N ASN A 129 27.58 7.05 -5.54
CA ASN A 129 27.92 8.18 -6.40
C ASN A 129 28.95 9.12 -5.73
N GLY A 130 30.20 9.08 -6.19
CA GLY A 130 31.30 9.90 -5.67
C GLY A 130 31.12 11.43 -5.77
N LYS A 131 30.01 11.94 -6.30
CA LYS A 131 29.65 13.36 -6.36
C LYS A 131 28.68 13.77 -5.27
N VAL A 132 28.13 12.84 -4.53
CA VAL A 132 27.25 13.10 -3.38
C VAL A 132 28.10 13.60 -2.21
N LYS A 133 27.73 14.76 -1.65
CA LYS A 133 28.38 15.37 -0.49
C LYS A 133 27.62 15.14 0.81
N GLY A 134 26.35 14.84 0.70
CA GLY A 134 25.48 14.52 1.82
C GLY A 134 24.13 14.01 1.32
N ILE A 135 23.44 13.30 2.17
CA ILE A 135 22.13 12.71 1.86
C ILE A 135 21.08 13.34 2.76
N ILE A 136 19.95 13.69 2.18
CA ILE A 136 18.76 14.17 2.89
C ILE A 136 17.62 13.18 2.66
N ILE A 137 17.14 12.55 3.72
CA ILE A 137 15.81 11.92 3.71
C ILE A 137 14.80 13.05 3.95
N ARG A 138 14.05 13.39 2.90
CA ARG A 138 12.95 14.35 2.93
C ARG A 138 11.69 13.65 3.45
N ALA A 139 11.30 13.94 4.68
CA ALA A 139 10.27 13.18 5.39
C ALA A 139 8.97 13.98 5.53
N ASN A 140 7.87 13.38 5.06
CA ASN A 140 6.50 13.85 5.28
C ASN A 140 5.57 12.66 5.51
N SER A 141 5.54 12.16 6.75
CA SER A 141 4.84 10.92 7.09
C SER A 141 4.27 10.94 8.51
N PRO A 142 3.04 10.46 8.70
CA PRO A 142 2.44 10.29 10.03
C PRO A 142 2.97 9.06 10.79
N GLY A 143 3.85 8.25 10.18
CA GLY A 143 4.28 6.97 10.70
C GLY A 143 3.50 5.79 10.11
N GLY A 144 3.43 4.70 10.83
CA GLY A 144 2.76 3.46 10.39
C GLY A 144 3.28 2.22 11.07
N SER A 145 3.52 1.14 10.33
CA SER A 145 3.93 -0.17 10.85
C SER A 145 5.21 -0.09 11.69
N PRO A 146 5.20 -0.54 12.95
CA PRO A 146 6.39 -0.58 13.80
C PRO A 146 7.49 -1.48 13.23
N VAL A 147 7.12 -2.62 12.66
CA VAL A 147 8.08 -3.59 12.10
C VAL A 147 8.81 -3.00 10.90
N ILE A 148 8.07 -2.38 9.96
CA ILE A 148 8.65 -1.74 8.78
C ILE A 148 9.53 -0.56 9.18
N SER A 149 9.10 0.23 10.16
CA SER A 149 9.87 1.37 10.69
C SER A 149 11.18 0.92 11.33
N ASN A 150 11.15 -0.16 12.12
CA ASN A 150 12.37 -0.72 12.70
C ASN A 150 13.30 -1.29 11.64
N THR A 151 12.78 -2.02 10.66
CA THR A 151 13.60 -2.56 9.55
C THR A 151 14.28 -1.45 8.77
N ALA A 152 13.54 -0.38 8.46
CA ALA A 152 14.10 0.80 7.80
C ALA A 152 15.16 1.51 8.66
N PHE A 153 14.91 1.66 9.97
CA PHE A 153 15.86 2.23 10.91
C PHE A 153 17.18 1.46 10.94
N GLU A 154 17.13 0.13 11.02
CA GLU A 154 18.32 -0.72 11.03
C GLU A 154 19.09 -0.66 9.70
N GLU A 155 18.37 -0.64 8.55
CA GLU A 155 19.01 -0.51 7.23
C GLU A 155 19.68 0.86 7.07
N VAL A 156 19.03 1.94 7.47
CA VAL A 156 19.64 3.28 7.45
C VAL A 156 20.90 3.31 8.32
N ARG A 157 20.85 2.72 9.52
CA ARG A 157 22.02 2.63 10.41
C ARG A 157 23.15 1.81 9.82
N ARG A 158 22.84 0.68 9.20
CA ARG A 158 23.82 -0.20 8.55
C ARG A 158 24.57 0.56 7.44
N LEU A 159 23.81 1.11 6.49
CA LEU A 159 24.39 1.84 5.36
C LEU A 159 25.21 3.05 5.79
N LYS A 160 24.70 3.81 6.77
CA LYS A 160 25.45 4.93 7.35
C LYS A 160 26.75 4.49 8.04
N ALA A 161 26.79 3.33 8.69
CA ALA A 161 27.99 2.81 9.32
C ALA A 161 29.05 2.36 8.29
N GLU A 162 28.63 1.92 7.13
CA GLU A 162 29.49 1.53 5.99
C GLU A 162 30.04 2.76 5.25
N HIS A 163 29.35 3.89 5.27
CA HIS A 163 29.67 5.11 4.50
C HIS A 163 29.84 6.36 5.39
N LYS A 164 30.79 6.29 6.32
CA LYS A 164 30.99 7.35 7.34
C LYS A 164 31.37 8.73 6.79
N ASP A 165 31.87 8.78 5.57
CA ASP A 165 32.37 10.01 4.94
C ASP A 165 31.24 10.85 4.33
N ILE A 166 30.06 10.30 4.15
CA ILE A 166 28.89 10.97 3.59
C ILE A 166 27.80 11.09 4.66
N PRO A 167 27.57 12.30 5.20
CA PRO A 167 26.59 12.48 6.26
C PRO A 167 25.15 12.28 5.75
N LEU A 168 24.30 11.73 6.63
CA LEU A 168 22.90 11.52 6.37
C LEU A 168 22.02 12.33 7.31
N TYR A 169 21.18 13.17 6.74
CA TYR A 169 20.25 14.03 7.46
C TYR A 169 18.79 13.66 7.18
N VAL A 170 17.92 13.92 8.13
CA VAL A 170 16.48 13.93 7.90
C VAL A 170 15.99 15.37 7.95
N VAL A 171 15.19 15.76 6.98
CA VAL A 171 14.50 17.04 6.95
C VAL A 171 13.00 16.77 6.96
N THR A 172 12.35 17.12 8.05
CA THR A 172 10.91 17.03 8.22
C THR A 172 10.24 18.19 7.50
N GLU A 173 9.27 17.88 6.64
CA GLU A 173 8.37 18.87 6.06
C GLU A 173 7.22 19.18 7.03
N ASP A 174 5.97 18.88 6.67
CA ASP A 174 4.83 19.13 7.55
C ASP A 174 4.87 18.23 8.79
N MET A 175 5.26 16.95 8.60
CA MET A 175 5.21 15.96 9.68
C MET A 175 6.24 14.85 9.52
N CYS A 176 6.85 14.47 10.64
CA CYS A 176 7.56 13.19 10.79
C CYS A 176 7.27 12.63 12.20
N ALA A 177 6.19 11.86 12.29
CA ALA A 177 5.65 11.37 13.56
C ALA A 177 5.68 9.84 13.62
N SER A 178 5.69 9.28 14.84
CA SER A 178 5.60 7.84 15.10
C SER A 178 6.66 7.06 14.30
N GLY A 179 6.28 6.08 13.49
CA GLY A 179 7.20 5.29 12.67
C GLY A 179 8.15 6.10 11.78
N CYS A 180 7.74 7.30 11.31
CA CYS A 180 8.65 8.20 10.61
C CYS A 180 9.77 8.70 11.52
N TYR A 181 9.44 9.09 12.75
CA TYR A 181 10.43 9.52 13.71
C TYR A 181 11.34 8.39 14.17
N TYR A 182 10.80 7.15 14.20
CA TYR A 182 11.59 5.94 14.42
C TYR A 182 12.75 5.87 13.41
N ILE A 183 12.43 6.01 12.12
CA ILE A 183 13.42 6.01 11.02
C ILE A 183 14.35 7.20 11.13
N ALA A 184 13.79 8.40 11.37
CA ALA A 184 14.56 9.63 11.46
C ALA A 184 15.63 9.60 12.57
N ALA A 185 15.38 8.87 13.66
CA ALA A 185 16.34 8.70 14.74
C ALA A 185 17.66 8.04 14.31
N ALA A 186 17.69 7.32 13.17
CA ALA A 186 18.91 6.76 12.60
C ALA A 186 19.87 7.80 11.97
N ALA A 187 19.39 9.01 11.66
CA ALA A 187 20.16 10.05 10.99
C ALA A 187 21.25 10.68 11.88
N ASP A 188 22.22 11.34 11.26
CA ASP A 188 23.25 12.11 11.97
C ASP A 188 22.63 13.35 12.63
N LYS A 189 21.78 14.07 11.87
CA LYS A 189 20.99 15.19 12.39
C LYS A 189 19.60 15.19 11.77
N ILE A 190 18.66 15.75 12.52
CA ILE A 190 17.26 15.92 12.12
C ILE A 190 16.96 17.42 12.09
N TYR A 191 16.43 17.91 11.00
CA TYR A 191 16.00 19.28 10.80
C TYR A 191 14.49 19.33 10.56
N ALA A 192 13.85 20.41 10.98
CA ALA A 192 12.43 20.63 10.77
C ALA A 192 12.13 22.14 10.67
N ASP A 193 10.98 22.50 10.11
CA ASP A 193 10.45 23.84 10.28
C ASP A 193 9.94 24.03 11.72
N PRO A 194 9.97 25.25 12.28
CA PRO A 194 9.40 25.53 13.59
C PRO A 194 7.94 25.04 13.77
N SER A 195 7.18 24.99 12.68
CA SER A 195 5.77 24.56 12.64
C SER A 195 5.58 23.09 12.31
N SER A 196 6.62 22.36 11.91
CA SER A 196 6.53 20.92 11.63
C SER A 196 6.05 20.13 12.84
N LEU A 197 5.37 19.03 12.60
CA LEU A 197 4.93 18.11 13.66
C LEU A 197 5.90 16.94 13.77
N VAL A 198 6.46 16.72 14.98
CA VAL A 198 7.51 15.73 15.21
C VAL A 198 7.21 14.92 16.48
N GLY A 199 7.76 13.72 16.59
CA GLY A 199 7.66 12.90 17.79
C GLY A 199 6.58 11.83 17.67
N SER A 200 5.52 11.90 18.47
CA SER A 200 4.53 10.82 18.58
C SER A 200 5.20 9.45 18.87
N ILE A 201 6.13 9.46 19.85
CA ILE A 201 6.86 8.25 20.25
C ILE A 201 5.93 7.42 21.14
N GLY A 202 5.10 6.64 20.48
CA GLY A 202 4.07 5.83 21.13
C GLY A 202 3.53 4.77 20.19
N VAL A 203 2.72 3.87 20.72
CA VAL A 203 2.06 2.78 19.98
C VAL A 203 0.60 2.77 20.35
N ILE A 204 -0.25 2.61 19.35
CA ILE A 204 -1.69 2.47 19.54
C ILE A 204 -2.15 1.12 19.01
N GLY A 205 -3.05 0.48 19.72
CA GLY A 205 -3.85 -0.64 19.27
C GLY A 205 -5.30 -0.37 19.68
N GLY A 206 -6.25 -0.67 18.84
CA GLY A 206 -7.65 -0.42 19.16
C GLY A 206 -8.59 -1.30 18.38
N SER A 207 -9.76 -1.56 18.96
CA SER A 207 -10.88 -2.29 18.39
C SER A 207 -12.17 -1.57 18.76
N PHE A 208 -13.27 -1.95 18.12
CA PHE A 208 -14.61 -1.56 18.53
C PHE A 208 -15.24 -2.69 19.35
N ASP A 209 -16.15 -2.35 20.25
CA ASP A 209 -17.00 -3.30 20.97
C ASP A 209 -18.45 -3.15 20.50
N PHE A 210 -18.96 -4.17 19.80
CA PHE A 210 -20.33 -4.24 19.30
C PHE A 210 -21.21 -5.20 20.11
N THR A 211 -20.73 -5.74 21.24
CA THR A 211 -21.45 -6.78 22.01
C THR A 211 -22.81 -6.30 22.49
N GLU A 212 -22.90 -5.11 23.08
CA GLU A 212 -24.18 -4.54 23.52
C GLU A 212 -25.14 -4.24 22.35
N LEU A 213 -24.61 -3.78 21.23
CA LEU A 213 -25.43 -3.53 20.04
C LEU A 213 -26.06 -4.82 19.55
N MET A 214 -25.27 -5.88 19.48
CA MET A 214 -25.74 -7.21 19.06
C MET A 214 -26.83 -7.76 20.00
N ASP A 215 -26.65 -7.58 21.29
CA ASP A 215 -27.67 -7.99 22.28
C ASP A 215 -28.97 -7.22 22.07
N LYS A 216 -28.94 -5.91 21.85
CA LYS A 216 -30.12 -5.06 21.60
C LYS A 216 -30.90 -5.46 20.35
N ILE A 217 -30.22 -5.96 19.31
CA ILE A 217 -30.88 -6.39 18.05
C ILE A 217 -31.10 -7.91 17.99
N GLY A 218 -30.81 -8.65 19.06
CA GLY A 218 -31.05 -10.09 19.16
C GLY A 218 -30.08 -10.96 18.33
N VAL A 219 -28.94 -10.44 17.93
CA VAL A 219 -27.90 -11.19 17.20
C VAL A 219 -26.88 -11.79 18.17
N LYS A 220 -26.54 -13.07 17.99
CA LYS A 220 -25.57 -13.77 18.85
C LYS A 220 -24.36 -14.24 18.05
N ARG A 221 -23.17 -13.84 18.48
CA ARG A 221 -21.89 -14.36 17.97
C ARG A 221 -21.72 -15.83 18.38
N ARG A 222 -21.35 -16.69 17.42
CA ARG A 222 -21.07 -18.11 17.66
C ARG A 222 -19.66 -18.45 17.22
N LEU A 223 -18.67 -17.79 17.83
CA LEU A 223 -17.26 -18.03 17.54
C LEU A 223 -16.82 -19.41 18.07
N LYS A 224 -16.09 -20.16 17.29
CA LYS A 224 -15.43 -21.41 17.65
C LYS A 224 -13.92 -21.23 17.45
N THR A 225 -13.16 -21.39 18.53
CA THR A 225 -11.69 -21.22 18.47
C THR A 225 -11.01 -22.46 19.05
N ALA A 226 -9.81 -22.72 18.58
CA ALA A 226 -8.85 -23.60 19.23
C ALA A 226 -7.69 -22.72 19.72
N GLY A 227 -7.41 -22.76 21.03
CA GLY A 227 -6.54 -21.81 21.75
C GLY A 227 -7.36 -20.72 22.43
N SER A 228 -7.13 -20.55 23.76
CA SER A 228 -7.92 -19.67 24.64
C SER A 228 -7.96 -18.21 24.18
N ASN A 229 -6.87 -17.70 23.62
CA ASN A 229 -6.74 -16.30 23.21
C ASN A 229 -6.84 -16.08 21.70
N LYS A 230 -7.25 -17.11 20.90
CA LYS A 230 -7.31 -17.00 19.44
C LYS A 230 -8.38 -16.01 18.96
N GLY A 231 -9.40 -15.74 19.77
CA GLY A 231 -10.43 -14.75 19.50
C GLY A 231 -10.17 -13.36 20.10
N MET A 232 -8.98 -13.13 20.65
CA MET A 232 -8.61 -11.84 21.23
C MET A 232 -8.71 -10.72 20.18
N GLY A 233 -9.38 -9.62 20.53
CA GLY A 233 -9.64 -8.49 19.61
C GLY A 233 -10.83 -8.68 18.67
N ASP A 234 -11.64 -9.77 18.82
CA ASP A 234 -12.90 -9.88 18.08
C ASP A 234 -13.90 -8.84 18.59
N PRO A 235 -14.35 -7.86 17.76
CA PRO A 235 -15.19 -6.77 18.20
C PRO A 235 -16.65 -7.20 18.53
N PHE A 236 -16.97 -8.47 18.28
CA PHE A 236 -18.30 -9.05 18.51
C PHE A 236 -18.34 -10.04 19.68
N SER A 237 -17.25 -10.14 20.42
CA SER A 237 -17.15 -10.99 21.63
C SER A 237 -16.61 -10.19 22.81
N PRO A 238 -17.13 -10.41 24.02
CA PRO A 238 -16.59 -9.72 25.20
C PRO A 238 -15.11 -9.98 25.39
N GLU A 239 -14.35 -8.96 25.69
CA GLU A 239 -12.92 -9.08 26.03
C GLU A 239 -12.75 -9.43 27.50
N THR A 240 -11.83 -10.36 27.80
CA THR A 240 -11.54 -10.73 29.18
C THR A 240 -10.42 -9.85 29.77
N PRO A 241 -10.34 -9.70 31.11
CA PRO A 241 -9.23 -8.98 31.76
C PRO A 241 -7.85 -9.55 31.42
N GLU A 242 -7.74 -10.88 31.21
CA GLU A 242 -6.50 -11.52 30.76
C GLU A 242 -6.11 -11.06 29.35
N GLN A 243 -7.06 -10.99 28.42
CA GLN A 243 -6.82 -10.53 27.06
C GLN A 243 -6.42 -9.05 27.02
N GLN A 244 -7.04 -8.21 27.84
CA GLN A 244 -6.64 -6.81 28.01
C GLN A 244 -5.20 -6.68 28.50
N ALA A 245 -4.81 -7.49 29.48
CA ALA A 245 -3.45 -7.51 29.99
C ALA A 245 -2.42 -7.95 28.93
N ILE A 246 -2.77 -8.95 28.12
CA ILE A 246 -1.93 -9.40 27.00
C ILE A 246 -1.78 -8.28 25.95
N TRP A 247 -2.86 -7.61 25.58
CA TRP A 247 -2.81 -6.47 24.65
C TRP A 247 -1.91 -5.36 25.18
N GLN A 248 -2.11 -4.95 26.43
CA GLN A 248 -1.30 -3.88 27.03
C GLN A 248 0.18 -4.27 27.08
N GLN A 249 0.50 -5.53 27.40
CA GLN A 249 1.89 -5.99 27.41
C GLN A 249 2.51 -5.92 26.00
N MET A 250 1.80 -6.37 24.96
CA MET A 250 2.28 -6.27 23.58
C MET A 250 2.55 -4.82 23.16
N LEU A 251 1.66 -3.89 23.51
CA LEU A 251 1.86 -2.47 23.23
C LEU A 251 3.09 -1.90 23.96
N ASN A 252 3.29 -2.29 25.24
CA ASN A 252 4.43 -1.88 26.04
C ASN A 252 5.75 -2.40 25.46
N ASP A 253 5.78 -3.64 24.99
CA ASP A 253 6.98 -4.24 24.39
C ASP A 253 7.37 -3.50 23.10
N ILE A 254 6.41 -3.27 22.21
CA ILE A 254 6.64 -2.52 20.96
C ILE A 254 7.08 -1.08 21.27
N HIS A 255 6.45 -0.43 22.25
CA HIS A 255 6.82 0.92 22.67
C HIS A 255 8.23 0.96 23.28
N GLY A 256 8.60 -0.05 24.06
CA GLY A 256 9.94 -0.20 24.62
C GLY A 256 11.02 -0.26 23.54
N GLU A 257 10.81 -1.01 22.45
CA GLU A 257 11.75 -1.06 21.33
C GLU A 257 11.84 0.29 20.60
N PHE A 258 10.72 0.99 20.44
CA PHE A 258 10.75 2.34 19.85
C PHE A 258 11.56 3.33 20.72
N ILE A 259 11.32 3.37 22.02
CA ILE A 259 12.08 4.20 22.97
C ILE A 259 13.58 3.89 22.89
N LYS A 260 13.94 2.62 22.86
CA LYS A 260 15.33 2.16 22.75
C LYS A 260 16.01 2.65 21.45
N ALA A 261 15.31 2.55 20.32
CA ALA A 261 15.80 3.04 19.05
C ALA A 261 16.03 4.56 19.07
N VAL A 262 15.06 5.34 19.58
CA VAL A 262 15.19 6.79 19.71
C VAL A 262 16.35 7.17 20.63
N LYS A 263 16.47 6.55 21.81
CA LYS A 263 17.58 6.78 22.74
C LYS A 263 18.93 6.46 22.11
N SER A 264 19.03 5.35 21.39
CA SER A 264 20.27 4.95 20.71
C SER A 264 20.65 5.92 19.57
N GLY A 265 19.66 6.43 18.82
CA GLY A 265 19.91 7.32 17.69
C GLY A 265 20.16 8.78 18.11
N ARG A 266 19.41 9.27 19.09
CA ARG A 266 19.57 10.66 19.57
C ARG A 266 20.72 10.83 20.58
N GLY A 267 21.02 9.79 21.37
CA GLY A 267 22.08 9.82 22.36
C GLY A 267 21.94 10.98 23.34
N SER A 268 23.04 11.66 23.64
CA SER A 268 23.08 12.82 24.55
C SER A 268 22.35 14.07 24.08
N ARG A 269 21.89 14.11 22.83
CA ARG A 269 21.08 15.22 22.28
C ARG A 269 19.67 15.22 22.83
N LEU A 270 19.16 14.03 23.19
CA LEU A 270 17.82 13.88 23.76
C LEU A 270 17.81 14.38 25.20
N LYS A 271 16.87 15.24 25.51
CA LYS A 271 16.64 15.74 26.87
C LYS A 271 15.49 14.96 27.51
N ASP A 272 15.77 13.69 27.81
CA ASP A 272 14.77 12.71 28.27
C ASP A 272 14.34 12.86 29.74
N ASN A 273 14.64 14.01 30.35
CA ASN A 273 14.15 14.36 31.69
C ASN A 273 12.65 14.67 31.72
N ASP A 274 12.04 14.91 30.55
CA ASP A 274 10.60 15.09 30.39
C ASP A 274 9.96 13.74 30.04
N PRO A 275 9.17 13.15 30.95
CA PRO A 275 8.50 11.87 30.70
C PRO A 275 7.51 11.93 29.52
N GLU A 276 7.03 13.14 29.17
CA GLU A 276 6.12 13.34 28.06
C GLU A 276 6.75 13.02 26.69
N ILE A 277 8.08 13.04 26.57
CA ILE A 277 8.78 12.71 25.31
C ILE A 277 8.37 11.34 24.76
N PHE A 278 8.12 10.39 25.66
CA PHE A 278 7.75 9.02 25.34
C PHE A 278 6.27 8.70 25.57
N SER A 279 5.43 9.70 25.77
CA SER A 279 3.99 9.52 26.02
C SER A 279 3.16 9.31 24.73
N GLY A 280 3.78 9.39 23.56
CA GLY A 280 3.07 9.43 22.28
C GLY A 280 2.64 10.83 21.85
N ARG A 281 3.02 11.87 22.62
CA ARG A 281 2.72 13.27 22.31
C ARG A 281 3.42 13.70 21.01
N VAL A 282 2.72 14.51 20.22
CA VAL A 282 3.27 15.23 19.07
C VAL A 282 3.76 16.61 19.52
N TYR A 283 4.89 17.03 19.00
CA TYR A 283 5.54 18.30 19.31
C TYR A 283 5.64 19.16 18.05
N THR A 284 5.54 20.47 18.21
CA THR A 284 5.96 21.41 17.16
C THR A 284 7.49 21.35 17.00
N GLY A 285 8.02 21.78 15.85
CA GLY A 285 9.47 21.87 15.67
C GLY A 285 10.15 22.73 16.75
N LEU A 286 9.47 23.78 17.23
CA LEU A 286 9.96 24.61 18.34
C LEU A 286 10.15 23.80 19.63
N GLU A 287 9.17 22.99 20.02
CA GLU A 287 9.24 22.13 21.20
C GLU A 287 10.23 20.99 20.97
N ALA A 288 10.21 20.39 19.79
CA ALA A 288 11.09 19.29 19.41
C ALA A 288 12.58 19.66 19.51
N LYS A 289 12.93 20.89 19.15
CA LYS A 289 14.31 21.41 19.34
C LYS A 289 14.66 21.57 20.81
N LYS A 290 13.74 22.06 21.63
CA LYS A 290 13.95 22.17 23.08
C LYS A 290 14.17 20.83 23.75
N ASN A 291 13.42 19.80 23.32
CA ASN A 291 13.47 18.45 23.88
C ASN A 291 14.60 17.60 23.26
N GLY A 292 15.30 18.10 22.26
CA GLY A 292 16.36 17.36 21.56
C GLY A 292 15.85 16.30 20.59
N LEU A 293 14.58 16.36 20.21
CA LEU A 293 14.00 15.49 19.16
C LEU A 293 14.49 15.90 17.77
N ILE A 294 14.79 17.18 17.55
CA ILE A 294 15.51 17.67 16.37
C ILE A 294 16.78 18.42 16.76
N ASP A 295 17.67 18.57 15.80
CA ASP A 295 18.96 19.24 16.05
C ASP A 295 18.89 20.74 15.76
N ASP A 296 18.25 21.14 14.65
CA ASP A 296 18.08 22.55 14.31
C ASP A 296 16.89 22.76 13.36
N PHE A 297 16.59 24.05 13.09
CA PHE A 297 15.62 24.42 12.07
C PHE A 297 16.26 24.42 10.69
N GLY A 298 15.49 23.98 9.70
CA GLY A 298 15.92 23.99 8.31
C GLY A 298 14.94 23.28 7.40
N ASN A 299 15.05 23.56 6.13
CA ASN A 299 14.38 22.88 5.04
C ASN A 299 15.42 22.28 4.08
N ILE A 300 14.98 21.50 3.09
CA ILE A 300 15.90 20.82 2.17
C ILE A 300 16.88 21.78 1.47
N TYR A 301 16.44 23.00 1.17
CA TYR A 301 17.27 23.97 0.46
C TYR A 301 18.33 24.58 1.37
N SER A 302 17.95 24.97 2.58
CA SER A 302 18.90 25.54 3.56
C SER A 302 19.89 24.49 4.05
N VAL A 303 19.44 23.25 4.31
CA VAL A 303 20.33 22.16 4.74
C VAL A 303 21.32 21.79 3.62
N ALA A 304 20.89 21.69 2.37
CA ALA A 304 21.79 21.42 1.25
C ALA A 304 22.83 22.53 1.05
N ARG A 305 22.40 23.81 1.14
CA ARG A 305 23.28 24.96 0.91
C ARG A 305 24.24 25.20 2.08
N ASP A 306 23.70 25.23 3.31
CA ASP A 306 24.42 25.76 4.48
C ASP A 306 25.10 24.66 5.31
N VAL A 307 24.56 23.44 5.29
CA VAL A 307 25.06 22.31 6.10
C VAL A 307 25.87 21.35 5.23
N VAL A 308 25.31 20.86 4.11
CA VAL A 308 26.01 19.97 3.18
C VAL A 308 27.03 20.73 2.32
N GLN A 309 26.78 22.02 2.09
CA GLN A 309 27.57 22.90 1.19
C GLN A 309 27.58 22.45 -0.29
N ALA A 310 26.51 21.72 -0.68
CA ALA A 310 26.24 21.30 -2.04
C ALA A 310 24.78 21.63 -2.39
N PRO A 311 24.46 22.84 -2.84
CA PRO A 311 23.10 23.35 -2.99
C PRO A 311 22.32 22.69 -4.13
N GLU A 312 22.98 22.01 -5.05
CA GLU A 312 22.31 21.23 -6.08
C GLU A 312 21.61 20.03 -5.43
N LEU A 313 20.32 19.86 -5.69
CA LEU A 313 19.51 18.74 -5.18
C LEU A 313 19.26 17.75 -6.28
N VAL A 314 19.59 16.49 -6.06
CA VAL A 314 19.31 15.38 -6.99
C VAL A 314 18.46 14.33 -6.28
N ASP A 315 17.32 14.00 -6.85
CA ASP A 315 16.42 12.99 -6.31
C ASP A 315 16.93 11.58 -6.63
N TYR A 316 17.16 10.80 -5.58
CA TYR A 316 17.58 9.41 -5.62
C TYR A 316 16.48 8.45 -5.20
N THR A 317 15.28 8.98 -4.97
CA THR A 317 14.12 8.11 -4.71
C THR A 317 13.90 7.22 -5.92
N PRO A 318 13.90 5.88 -5.79
CA PRO A 318 13.60 5.01 -6.89
C PRO A 318 12.25 5.37 -7.51
N GLU A 319 12.26 5.78 -8.78
CA GLU A 319 11.00 6.03 -9.48
C GLU A 319 10.31 4.69 -9.66
N GLU A 320 9.10 4.61 -9.15
CA GLU A 320 8.20 3.58 -9.58
C GLU A 320 7.87 3.89 -11.04
N ASP A 321 8.16 2.97 -11.95
CA ASP A 321 7.58 2.95 -13.28
C ASP A 321 6.05 2.80 -13.15
N ASP A 322 5.39 3.92 -12.82
CA ASP A 322 3.92 3.98 -12.63
C ASP A 322 3.20 3.46 -13.88
N LEU A 323 3.78 3.66 -15.05
CA LEU A 323 3.25 3.13 -16.30
C LEU A 323 3.46 1.61 -16.40
N ALA A 324 4.65 1.11 -16.10
CA ALA A 324 4.93 -0.33 -16.10
C ALA A 324 4.13 -1.05 -14.99
N ARG A 325 3.93 -0.41 -13.83
CA ARG A 325 3.05 -0.93 -12.77
C ARG A 325 1.57 -0.77 -13.09
N ALA A 326 1.12 0.31 -13.66
CA ALA A 326 -0.26 0.46 -14.12
C ALA A 326 -0.59 -0.58 -15.21
N ILE A 327 0.37 -0.86 -16.09
CA ILE A 327 0.28 -1.92 -17.10
C ILE A 327 0.33 -3.29 -16.42
N SER A 328 1.24 -3.54 -15.50
CA SER A 328 1.34 -4.83 -14.81
C SER A 328 0.18 -5.08 -13.85
N ARG A 329 -0.38 -4.06 -13.18
CA ARG A 329 -1.61 -4.17 -12.37
C ARG A 329 -2.83 -4.49 -13.24
N ARG A 330 -2.97 -3.85 -14.41
CA ARG A 330 -4.02 -4.20 -15.38
C ARG A 330 -3.78 -5.58 -16.02
N LEU A 331 -2.54 -5.92 -16.32
CA LEU A 331 -2.18 -7.23 -16.87
C LEU A 331 -2.32 -8.36 -15.83
N ASN A 332 -1.97 -8.14 -14.57
CA ASN A 332 -2.06 -9.18 -13.53
C ASN A 332 -3.48 -9.39 -12.95
N GLY A 333 -4.36 -8.38 -12.97
CA GLY A 333 -5.73 -8.50 -12.43
C GLY A 333 -6.75 -9.08 -13.42
N GLU A 334 -6.82 -8.56 -14.64
CA GLU A 334 -7.83 -8.98 -15.64
C GLU A 334 -7.27 -9.89 -16.72
N VAL A 335 -6.02 -9.71 -17.12
CA VAL A 335 -5.43 -10.48 -18.23
C VAL A 335 -4.97 -11.86 -17.78
N GLN A 336 -4.47 -12.04 -16.56
CA GLN A 336 -4.18 -13.39 -16.05
C GLN A 336 -5.46 -14.24 -15.97
N ASN A 337 -6.58 -13.67 -15.57
CA ASN A 337 -7.84 -14.41 -15.57
C ASN A 337 -8.37 -14.65 -17.00
N GLN A 338 -8.30 -13.66 -17.90
CA GLN A 338 -8.75 -13.83 -19.29
C GLN A 338 -7.81 -14.72 -20.12
N VAL A 339 -6.49 -14.63 -19.91
CA VAL A 339 -5.51 -15.54 -20.55
C VAL A 339 -5.66 -16.96 -20.00
N ARG A 340 -5.90 -17.11 -18.70
CA ARG A 340 -6.15 -18.42 -18.09
C ARG A 340 -7.47 -19.04 -18.55
N GLU A 341 -8.55 -18.25 -18.66
CA GLU A 341 -9.82 -18.71 -19.24
C GLU A 341 -9.72 -18.96 -20.74
N GLY A 342 -8.98 -18.11 -21.46
CA GLY A 342 -8.71 -18.30 -22.89
C GLY A 342 -7.90 -19.57 -23.18
N LEU A 343 -6.86 -19.83 -22.39
CA LEU A 343 -6.07 -21.06 -22.50
C LEU A 343 -6.85 -22.30 -22.06
N GLN A 344 -7.69 -22.21 -21.03
CA GLN A 344 -8.58 -23.30 -20.62
C GLN A 344 -9.66 -23.62 -21.65
N ASN A 345 -10.14 -22.60 -22.38
CA ASN A 345 -11.11 -22.79 -23.46
C ASN A 345 -10.48 -23.32 -24.76
N LEU A 346 -9.18 -23.07 -25.00
CA LEU A 346 -8.43 -23.68 -26.10
C LEU A 346 -7.98 -25.12 -25.80
N ALA A 347 -7.89 -25.49 -24.53
CA ALA A 347 -7.51 -26.84 -24.10
C ALA A 347 -8.72 -27.80 -23.95
N LYS A 348 -9.96 -27.32 -24.16
CA LYS A 348 -11.13 -28.22 -24.22
C LYS A 348 -11.23 -28.80 -25.62
N PRO A 349 -11.14 -30.13 -25.77
CA PRO A 349 -11.36 -30.75 -27.06
C PRO A 349 -12.80 -30.43 -27.52
N GLY A 350 -12.91 -29.80 -28.70
CA GLY A 350 -14.20 -29.58 -29.33
C GLY A 350 -14.85 -30.92 -29.69
N TRP A 351 -16.00 -31.16 -29.10
CA TRP A 351 -16.98 -32.12 -29.56
C TRP A 351 -18.15 -31.35 -30.16
#